data_69b3156e1ef87fa75ee6f4362f237620
#
_entry.id   69b3156e1ef87fa75ee6f4362f237620
#
_cell.length_a   1.000
_cell.length_b   1.000
_cell.length_c   1.000
_cell.angle_alpha   90.00
_cell.angle_beta   90.00
_cell.angle_gamma   90.00
#
_symmetry.space_group_name_H-M   'P 1'
#
loop_
_entity.id
_entity.type
_entity.pdbx_description
1 polymer ?
#
loop_
_entity_poly.entity_id
_entity_poly.type
_entity_poly.pdbx_seq_one_letter_code
_entity_poly.pdbx_strand_id
1 'polypeptide(L)'
;MKCELCEREHLLTFHHLIPKTLHKNKWFKKNFTREQMNEGIDICKDDCHKQIHKLVSEKDLGKYYNTIQKLKNHPEIKKYLKWLKNRQ
;
A
#
# COMPACT_ATOMS: atom_id res chain seq x y z
N MET A 1 -8.31 14.76 -6.22
CA MET A 1 -7.20 13.81 -6.49
C MET A 1 -7.74 12.39 -6.42
N LYS A 2 -7.24 11.53 -7.26
CA LYS A 2 -7.70 10.15 -7.33
C LYS A 2 -6.81 9.20 -6.52
N CYS A 3 -7.44 8.21 -5.90
CA CYS A 3 -6.72 7.12 -5.24
C CYS A 3 -5.83 6.39 -6.27
N GLU A 4 -4.56 6.18 -5.94
CA GLU A 4 -3.63 5.55 -6.87
C GLU A 4 -3.90 4.05 -7.07
N LEU A 5 -4.72 3.44 -6.22
CA LEU A 5 -5.08 2.02 -6.36
C LEU A 5 -6.43 1.83 -7.05
N CYS A 6 -7.51 2.41 -6.51
CA CYS A 6 -8.85 2.20 -7.07
C CYS A 6 -9.28 3.28 -8.07
N GLU A 7 -8.50 4.33 -8.20
CA GLU A 7 -8.72 5.43 -9.14
C GLU A 7 -10.01 6.24 -8.93
N ARG A 8 -10.65 6.10 -7.75
CA ARG A 8 -11.85 6.87 -7.41
C ARG A 8 -11.47 8.18 -6.71
N GLU A 9 -12.34 9.20 -6.86
CA GLU A 9 -12.20 10.44 -6.13
C GLU A 9 -12.65 10.21 -4.68
N HIS A 10 -11.74 10.39 -3.74
CA HIS A 10 -12.00 10.15 -2.33
C HIS A 10 -11.07 10.97 -1.45
N LEU A 11 -11.38 11.01 -0.17
CA LEU A 11 -10.44 11.54 0.82
C LEU A 11 -9.23 10.61 0.87
N LEU A 12 -8.08 11.15 0.51
CA LEU A 12 -6.85 10.37 0.40
C LEU A 12 -6.00 10.45 1.66
N THR A 13 -5.21 9.41 1.86
CA THR A 13 -4.22 9.35 2.93
C THR A 13 -2.92 8.81 2.34
N PHE A 14 -1.80 9.23 2.92
CA PHE A 14 -0.48 8.77 2.47
C PHE A 14 -0.19 7.38 3.04
N HIS A 15 0.08 6.44 2.16
CA HIS A 15 0.45 5.07 2.55
C HIS A 15 1.93 4.85 2.26
N HIS A 16 2.73 4.58 3.29
CA HIS A 16 4.13 4.21 3.10
C HIS A 16 4.21 2.83 2.47
N LEU A 17 4.93 2.71 1.36
CA LEU A 17 5.12 1.42 0.69
C LEU A 17 5.87 0.45 1.59
N ILE A 18 6.84 0.96 2.36
CA ILE A 18 7.44 0.21 3.46
C ILE A 18 6.87 0.81 4.75
N PRO A 19 6.04 0.07 5.50
CA PRO A 19 5.41 0.61 6.70
C PRO A 19 6.39 1.28 7.66
N LYS A 20 5.97 2.41 8.20
CA LYS A 20 6.82 3.23 9.09
C LYS A 20 7.35 2.45 10.28
N THR A 21 6.57 1.49 10.78
CA THR A 21 6.98 0.62 11.90
C THR A 21 8.21 -0.20 11.59
N LEU A 22 8.51 -0.43 10.31
CA LEU A 22 9.66 -1.21 9.86
C LEU A 22 10.90 -0.37 9.60
N HIS A 23 10.79 0.96 9.61
CA HIS A 23 11.91 1.85 9.29
C HIS A 23 13.09 1.72 10.25
N LYS A 24 12.85 1.29 11.47
CA LYS A 24 13.90 1.09 12.47
C LYS A 24 14.46 -0.33 12.48
N ASN A 25 13.87 -1.22 11.70
CA ASN A 25 14.31 -2.61 11.61
C ASN A 25 15.65 -2.69 10.87
N LYS A 26 16.60 -3.41 11.45
CA LYS A 26 17.96 -3.52 10.90
C LYS A 26 17.99 -4.11 9.49
N TRP A 27 17.18 -5.12 9.23
CA TRP A 27 17.10 -5.73 7.91
C TRP A 27 16.67 -4.73 6.84
N PHE A 28 15.64 -3.94 7.14
CA PHE A 28 15.15 -2.91 6.21
C PHE A 28 16.16 -1.78 6.02
N LYS A 29 16.83 -1.35 7.09
CA LYS A 29 17.87 -0.32 7.01
C LYS A 29 19.05 -0.77 6.14
N LYS A 30 19.37 -2.06 6.19
CA LYS A 30 20.46 -2.64 5.40
C LYS A 30 20.10 -2.77 3.92
N ASN A 31 18.86 -3.09 3.61
CA ASN A 31 18.43 -3.42 2.26
C ASN A 31 17.79 -2.25 1.49
N PHE A 32 17.38 -1.22 2.19
CA PHE A 32 16.72 -0.05 1.57
C PHE A 32 17.34 1.24 2.06
N THR A 33 17.38 2.24 1.16
CA THR A 33 17.85 3.58 1.52
C THR A 33 16.75 4.31 2.31
N ARG A 34 17.15 5.41 2.98
CA ARG A 34 16.17 6.27 3.68
C ARG A 34 15.12 6.80 2.70
N GLU A 35 15.53 7.15 1.49
CA GLU A 35 14.62 7.65 0.46
C GLU A 35 13.60 6.59 0.07
N GLN A 36 14.05 5.35 -0.16
CA GLN A 36 13.16 4.24 -0.48
C GLN A 36 12.16 3.96 0.63
N MET A 37 12.59 4.05 1.88
CA MET A 37 11.71 3.81 3.02
C MET A 37 10.67 4.91 3.21
N ASN A 38 10.92 6.11 2.69
CA ASN A 38 9.98 7.22 2.78
C ASN A 38 9.03 7.33 1.58
N GLU A 39 9.20 6.50 0.57
CA GLU A 39 8.29 6.47 -0.58
C GLU A 39 6.92 5.97 -0.18
N GLY A 40 5.90 6.51 -0.84
CA GLY A 40 4.54 6.11 -0.58
C GLY A 40 3.60 6.52 -1.69
N ILE A 41 2.33 6.23 -1.50
CA ILE A 41 1.28 6.52 -2.46
C ILE A 41 0.09 7.15 -1.75
N ASP A 42 -0.70 7.91 -2.49
CA ASP A 42 -1.93 8.52 -1.98
C ASP A 42 -3.10 7.62 -2.34
N ILE A 43 -3.75 7.06 -1.34
CA ILE A 43 -4.86 6.12 -1.52
C ILE A 43 -6.02 6.50 -0.60
N CYS A 44 -7.21 6.03 -0.94
CA CYS A 44 -8.40 6.37 -0.19
C CYS A 44 -8.33 5.78 1.22
N LYS A 45 -8.64 6.64 2.20
CA LYS A 45 -8.48 6.36 3.62
C LYS A 45 -9.33 5.19 4.10
N ASP A 46 -10.62 5.21 3.78
CA ASP A 46 -11.58 4.29 4.37
C ASP A 46 -11.69 2.95 3.64
N ASP A 47 -11.25 2.90 2.39
CA ASP A 47 -11.34 1.69 1.59
C ASP A 47 -9.96 1.05 1.36
N CYS A 48 -9.18 1.58 0.38
CA CYS A 48 -7.91 0.94 -0.01
C CYS A 48 -6.89 0.86 1.12
N HIS A 49 -6.65 1.95 1.85
CA HIS A 49 -5.64 1.96 2.92
C HIS A 49 -6.00 0.98 4.04
N LYS A 50 -7.26 1.03 4.47
CA LYS A 50 -7.75 0.15 5.51
C LYS A 50 -7.70 -1.32 5.08
N GLN A 51 -8.10 -1.61 3.84
CA GLN A 51 -8.14 -2.96 3.33
C GLN A 51 -6.74 -3.55 3.13
N ILE A 52 -5.78 -2.76 2.67
CA ILE A 52 -4.39 -3.20 2.53
C ILE A 52 -3.87 -3.71 3.88
N HIS A 53 -4.06 -2.94 4.95
CA HIS A 53 -3.58 -3.33 6.27
C HIS A 53 -4.35 -4.52 6.85
N LYS A 54 -5.55 -4.77 6.37
CA LYS A 54 -6.35 -5.93 6.76
C LYS A 54 -5.91 -7.20 6.03
N LEU A 55 -5.58 -7.08 4.75
CA LEU A 55 -5.26 -8.22 3.90
C LEU A 55 -3.78 -8.63 3.95
N VAL A 56 -2.89 -7.68 4.21
CA VAL A 56 -1.44 -7.92 4.16
C VAL A 56 -0.80 -7.42 5.44
N SER A 57 0.04 -8.25 6.06
CA SER A 57 0.79 -7.85 7.25
C SER A 57 1.80 -6.76 6.90
N GLU A 58 2.16 -5.93 7.88
CA GLU A 58 3.13 -4.86 7.68
C GLU A 58 4.47 -5.39 7.19
N LYS A 59 4.91 -6.51 7.73
CA LYS A 59 6.16 -7.15 7.33
C LYS A 59 6.14 -7.55 5.85
N ASP A 60 5.05 -8.14 5.40
CA ASP A 60 4.90 -8.55 4.01
C ASP A 60 4.77 -7.35 3.08
N LEU A 61 4.10 -6.29 3.52
CA LEU A 61 4.02 -5.04 2.76
C LEU A 61 5.41 -4.51 2.47
N GLY A 62 6.25 -4.41 3.49
CA GLY A 62 7.60 -3.89 3.32
C GLY A 62 8.54 -4.81 2.55
N LYS A 63 8.35 -6.11 2.68
CA LYS A 63 9.25 -7.09 2.07
C LYS A 63 8.88 -7.45 0.63
N TYR A 64 7.60 -7.67 0.36
CA TYR A 64 7.12 -8.23 -0.91
C TYR A 64 6.21 -7.30 -1.71
N TYR A 65 5.57 -6.34 -1.07
CA TYR A 65 4.57 -5.48 -1.72
C TYR A 65 4.89 -4.00 -1.54
N ASN A 66 6.16 -3.66 -1.73
CA ASN A 66 6.66 -2.30 -1.51
C ASN A 66 6.67 -1.42 -2.75
N THR A 67 5.84 -1.73 -3.73
CA THR A 67 5.59 -0.87 -4.89
C THR A 67 4.10 -0.94 -5.23
N ILE A 68 3.59 0.08 -5.93
CA ILE A 68 2.19 0.08 -6.34
C ILE A 68 1.87 -1.09 -7.26
N GLN A 69 2.80 -1.46 -8.12
CA GLN A 69 2.63 -2.60 -9.04
C GLN A 69 2.48 -3.91 -8.26
N LYS A 70 3.33 -4.12 -7.28
CA LYS A 70 3.28 -5.32 -6.45
C LYS A 70 1.99 -5.38 -5.63
N LEU A 71 1.53 -4.24 -5.11
CA LEU A 71 0.26 -4.16 -4.39
C LEU A 71 -0.91 -4.53 -5.31
N LYS A 72 -0.96 -3.96 -6.49
CA LYS A 72 -2.03 -4.24 -7.46
C LYS A 72 -2.05 -5.71 -7.90
N ASN A 73 -0.91 -6.37 -7.89
CA ASN A 73 -0.80 -7.77 -8.30
C ASN A 73 -1.01 -8.77 -7.16
N HIS A 74 -1.10 -8.31 -5.92
CA HIS A 74 -1.44 -9.18 -4.80
C HIS A 74 -2.84 -9.76 -5.04
N PRO A 75 -3.02 -11.10 -5.00
CA PRO A 75 -4.31 -11.73 -5.36
C PRO A 75 -5.51 -11.15 -4.62
N GLU A 76 -5.41 -10.96 -3.31
CA GLU A 76 -6.51 -10.44 -2.52
C GLU A 76 -6.78 -8.97 -2.78
N ILE A 77 -5.73 -8.18 -2.97
CA ILE A 77 -5.88 -6.75 -3.28
C ILE A 77 -6.48 -6.58 -4.68
N LYS A 78 -5.98 -7.35 -5.65
CA LYS A 78 -6.51 -7.34 -7.01
C LYS A 78 -8.00 -7.66 -7.03
N LYS A 79 -8.41 -8.66 -6.27
CA LYS A 79 -9.80 -9.08 -6.15
C LYS A 79 -10.65 -7.96 -5.52
N TYR A 80 -10.14 -7.34 -4.48
CA TYR A 80 -10.82 -6.23 -3.81
C TYR A 80 -10.99 -5.02 -4.73
N LEU A 81 -9.95 -4.66 -5.48
CA LEU A 81 -9.99 -3.54 -6.41
C LEU A 81 -11.02 -3.78 -7.52
N LYS A 82 -11.10 -5.00 -8.02
CA LYS A 82 -12.09 -5.39 -9.01
C LYS A 82 -13.51 -5.26 -8.45
N TRP A 83 -13.70 -5.70 -7.22
CA TRP A 83 -14.98 -5.58 -6.52
C TRP A 83 -15.41 -4.13 -6.37
N LEU A 84 -14.48 -3.25 -5.93
CA LEU A 84 -14.74 -1.82 -5.80
C LEU A 84 -15.15 -1.19 -7.13
N LYS A 85 -14.46 -1.54 -8.21
CA LYS A 85 -14.73 -1.01 -9.54
C LYS A 85 -16.13 -1.39 -10.03
N ASN A 86 -16.58 -2.60 -9.72
CA ASN A 86 -17.88 -3.10 -10.14
C ASN A 86 -19.03 -2.63 -9.25
N ARG A 87 -18.71 -2.05 -8.11
CA ARG A 87 -19.70 -1.61 -7.14
C ARG A 87 -20.37 -0.29 -7.50
N GLN A 88 -19.79 0.47 -8.38
CA GLN A 88 -20.34 1.77 -8.79
C GLN A 88 -21.63 1.63 -9.61
#